data_a3ef76cbf928b336b66edb4d22158ab7
#
_entry.id   a3ef76cbf928b336b66edb4d22158ab7
#
_cell.length_a   1.000
_cell.length_b   1.000
_cell.length_c   1.000
_cell.angle_alpha   90.00
_cell.angle_beta   90.00
_cell.angle_gamma   90.00
#
_symmetry.space_group_name_H-M   'P 1'
#
loop_
_entity.id
_entity.type
_entity.pdbx_description
1 polymer ?
#
loop_
_entity_poly.entity_id
_entity_poly.type
_entity_poly.pdbx_seq_one_letter_code
_entity_poly.pdbx_strand_id
1 'polypeptide(L)'
;MISPINMKPIVEDNFLTPADFDPLKKELFGDFFPWYFHPSVATDDDREPSHFFWTHIFFERDKGIASNAYKKLHPIFNKLKPKALIRVKANMYSNQGRTIEHHAHTDYPFKHKGALFSLNTCNGSTHFKDNIKIQSVENRMILFNPSLPHHSSTCTDAPVRVNIVFNYF
;
A
#
# COMPACT_ATOMS: atom_id res chain seq x y z
N MET A 1 -27.43 4.27 7.74
CA MET A 1 -26.43 4.06 6.66
C MET A 1 -25.49 5.26 6.67
N ILE A 2 -24.27 5.09 7.15
CA ILE A 2 -23.26 6.17 7.18
C ILE A 2 -22.82 6.40 5.74
N SER A 3 -22.94 7.64 5.27
CA SER A 3 -22.53 8.04 3.92
C SER A 3 -21.03 7.75 3.75
N PRO A 4 -20.59 7.03 2.71
CA PRO A 4 -19.19 6.66 2.53
C PRO A 4 -18.26 7.81 2.12
N ILE A 5 -18.74 9.06 2.15
CA ILE A 5 -18.03 10.23 1.64
C ILE A 5 -17.01 10.78 2.66
N ASN A 6 -17.09 10.38 3.96
CA ASN A 6 -16.27 10.94 5.04
C ASN A 6 -15.78 9.87 6.02
N MET A 7 -15.48 8.67 5.56
CA MET A 7 -14.98 7.64 6.47
C MET A 7 -13.52 7.94 6.87
N LYS A 8 -13.31 8.14 8.17
CA LYS A 8 -11.97 8.04 8.76
C LYS A 8 -11.37 6.68 8.42
N PRO A 9 -10.07 6.57 8.19
CA PRO A 9 -9.42 5.27 8.00
C PRO A 9 -9.72 4.31 9.16
N ILE A 10 -10.00 3.05 8.83
CA ILE A 10 -10.22 1.96 9.81
C ILE A 10 -8.94 1.13 9.84
N VAL A 11 -8.45 0.85 11.05
CA VAL A 11 -7.22 0.07 11.27
C VAL A 11 -7.58 -1.29 11.87
N GLU A 12 -7.02 -2.36 11.31
CA GLU A 12 -7.12 -3.72 11.82
C GLU A 12 -5.71 -4.32 11.92
N ASP A 13 -5.25 -4.55 13.14
CA ASP A 13 -3.98 -5.22 13.43
C ASP A 13 -4.16 -6.74 13.39
N ASN A 14 -3.05 -7.46 13.12
CA ASN A 14 -3.06 -8.93 12.98
C ASN A 14 -4.12 -9.39 11.97
N PHE A 15 -4.17 -8.71 10.82
CA PHE A 15 -5.21 -8.92 9.81
C PHE A 15 -5.23 -10.34 9.27
N LEU A 16 -4.07 -10.94 9.00
CA LEU A 16 -3.94 -12.33 8.58
C LEU A 16 -3.50 -13.22 9.75
N THR A 17 -3.80 -14.50 9.66
CA THR A 17 -3.16 -15.49 10.53
C THR A 17 -1.66 -15.57 10.23
N PRO A 18 -0.79 -15.99 11.17
CA PRO A 18 0.62 -16.21 10.86
C PRO A 18 0.85 -17.17 9.68
N ALA A 19 0.04 -18.22 9.58
CA ALA A 19 0.12 -19.19 8.49
C ALA A 19 -0.13 -18.58 7.10
N ASP A 20 -0.95 -17.52 7.01
CA ASP A 20 -1.22 -16.79 5.78
C ASP A 20 -0.24 -15.63 5.55
N PHE A 21 0.18 -14.98 6.64
CA PHE A 21 1.04 -13.80 6.58
C PHE A 21 2.49 -14.14 6.25
N ASP A 22 3.08 -15.12 6.95
CA ASP A 22 4.51 -15.43 6.84
C ASP A 22 4.94 -15.84 5.41
N PRO A 23 4.16 -16.68 4.67
CA PRO A 23 4.49 -17.00 3.29
C PRO A 23 4.42 -15.79 2.35
N LEU A 24 3.49 -14.86 2.58
CA LEU A 24 3.38 -13.63 1.79
C LEU A 24 4.56 -12.71 2.06
N LYS A 25 4.90 -12.48 3.33
CA LYS A 25 6.06 -11.68 3.71
C LYS A 25 7.36 -12.27 3.16
N LYS A 26 7.57 -13.59 3.32
CA LYS A 26 8.76 -14.29 2.79
C LYS A 26 8.89 -14.13 1.27
N GLU A 27 7.78 -14.16 0.54
CA GLU A 27 7.79 -13.94 -0.91
C GLU A 27 8.29 -12.53 -1.26
N LEU A 28 7.71 -11.47 -0.68
CA LEU A 28 8.03 -10.10 -1.04
C LEU A 28 9.40 -9.63 -0.54
N PHE A 29 9.93 -10.23 0.52
CA PHE A 29 11.27 -9.95 1.04
C PHE A 29 12.32 -10.94 0.52
N GLY A 30 11.94 -11.87 -0.36
CA GLY A 30 12.84 -12.85 -0.95
C GLY A 30 13.77 -12.24 -2.01
N ASP A 31 14.95 -12.82 -2.16
CA ASP A 31 16.03 -12.34 -3.04
C ASP A 31 15.63 -12.28 -4.53
N PHE A 32 14.63 -13.06 -4.93
CA PHE A 32 14.18 -13.15 -6.33
C PHE A 32 12.83 -12.47 -6.59
N PHE A 33 12.28 -11.75 -5.60
CA PHE A 33 11.03 -11.03 -5.83
C PHE A 33 11.30 -9.78 -6.69
N PRO A 34 10.64 -9.61 -7.85
CA PRO A 34 10.96 -8.54 -8.77
C PRO A 34 10.39 -7.21 -8.31
N TRP A 35 11.24 -6.27 -8.00
CA TRP A 35 10.92 -4.88 -7.72
C TRP A 35 11.34 -4.00 -8.89
N TYR A 36 10.47 -3.09 -9.29
CA TYR A 36 10.69 -2.18 -10.42
C TYR A 36 10.83 -0.76 -9.92
N PHE A 37 11.91 -0.08 -10.31
CA PHE A 37 12.17 1.30 -9.96
C PHE A 37 11.10 2.24 -10.53
N HIS A 38 10.61 3.17 -9.72
CA HIS A 38 9.72 4.23 -10.12
C HIS A 38 10.27 5.58 -9.64
N PRO A 39 10.49 6.57 -10.54
CA PRO A 39 11.17 7.81 -10.20
C PRO A 39 10.32 8.81 -9.41
N SER A 40 9.02 8.59 -9.30
CA SER A 40 8.09 9.47 -8.59
C SER A 40 7.04 8.70 -7.82
N VAL A 41 6.71 9.13 -6.60
CA VAL A 41 5.77 8.41 -5.72
C VAL A 41 4.33 8.82 -5.97
N ALA A 42 4.04 10.12 -6.09
CA ALA A 42 2.67 10.65 -6.07
C ALA A 42 2.14 10.94 -7.48
N THR A 43 2.87 11.70 -8.26
CA THR A 43 2.49 12.12 -9.62
C THR A 43 3.69 12.05 -10.54
N ASP A 44 3.47 11.90 -11.86
CA ASP A 44 4.54 11.83 -12.85
C ASP A 44 5.33 13.15 -12.96
N ASP A 45 4.76 14.26 -12.48
CA ASP A 45 5.41 15.57 -12.44
C ASP A 45 6.29 15.79 -11.20
N ASP A 46 6.24 14.89 -10.22
CA ASP A 46 7.09 14.93 -9.03
C ASP A 46 8.53 14.62 -9.43
N ARG A 47 9.39 15.64 -9.44
CA ARG A 47 10.81 15.56 -9.86
C ARG A 47 11.78 15.64 -8.68
N GLU A 48 11.29 15.56 -7.45
CA GLU A 48 12.14 15.52 -6.26
C GLU A 48 13.01 14.26 -6.26
N PRO A 49 14.35 14.35 -6.33
CA PRO A 49 15.23 13.18 -6.45
C PRO A 49 15.08 12.15 -5.34
N SER A 50 14.55 12.56 -4.18
CA SER A 50 14.29 11.69 -3.04
C SER A 50 12.91 11.01 -3.08
N HIS A 51 12.03 11.38 -4.01
CA HIS A 51 10.67 10.85 -4.12
C HIS A 51 10.59 9.64 -5.05
N PHE A 52 11.55 8.75 -5.00
CA PHE A 52 11.53 7.48 -5.71
C PHE A 52 11.05 6.34 -4.82
N PHE A 53 10.60 5.27 -5.44
CA PHE A 53 10.24 4.03 -4.77
C PHE A 53 10.32 2.84 -5.72
N TRP A 54 10.08 1.65 -5.20
CA TRP A 54 10.03 0.42 -5.97
C TRP A 54 8.62 -0.13 -5.95
N THR A 55 8.18 -0.68 -7.05
CA THR A 55 6.81 -1.19 -7.19
C THR A 55 6.80 -2.60 -7.75
N HIS A 56 5.74 -3.35 -7.43
CA HIS A 56 5.40 -4.60 -8.07
C HIS A 56 3.89 -4.67 -8.29
N ILE A 57 3.47 -4.80 -9.53
CA ILE A 57 2.04 -4.89 -9.91
C ILE A 57 1.61 -6.36 -9.84
N PHE A 58 0.62 -6.67 -9.01
CA PHE A 58 -0.02 -7.99 -8.98
C PHE A 58 -1.19 -8.08 -9.96
N PHE A 59 -1.95 -6.99 -10.06
CA PHE A 59 -3.14 -6.90 -10.89
C PHE A 59 -3.37 -5.47 -11.35
N GLU A 60 -3.74 -5.32 -12.61
CA GLU A 60 -4.19 -4.06 -13.20
C GLU A 60 -5.46 -4.35 -14.02
N ARG A 61 -6.53 -3.53 -13.86
CA ARG A 61 -7.83 -3.77 -14.51
C ARG A 61 -7.71 -4.02 -16.02
N ASP A 62 -6.87 -3.26 -16.70
CA ASP A 62 -6.76 -3.33 -18.16
C ASP A 62 -5.78 -4.41 -18.65
N LYS A 63 -5.02 -5.06 -17.74
CA LYS A 63 -4.01 -6.08 -18.04
C LYS A 63 -4.29 -7.43 -17.37
N GLY A 64 -5.16 -7.46 -16.35
CA GLY A 64 -5.43 -8.64 -15.55
C GLY A 64 -4.33 -8.96 -14.55
N ILE A 65 -4.10 -10.25 -14.27
CA ILE A 65 -3.06 -10.74 -13.37
C ILE A 65 -1.69 -10.54 -14.03
N ALA A 66 -0.82 -9.78 -13.36
CA ALA A 66 0.49 -9.40 -13.84
C ALA A 66 1.65 -10.07 -13.05
N SER A 67 1.35 -10.91 -12.06
CA SER A 67 2.36 -11.52 -11.19
C SER A 67 2.03 -12.96 -10.83
N ASN A 68 3.03 -13.82 -10.84
CA ASN A 68 2.91 -15.20 -10.35
C ASN A 68 2.63 -15.25 -8.84
N ALA A 69 3.05 -14.22 -8.09
CA ALA A 69 2.80 -14.09 -6.65
C ALA A 69 1.36 -13.65 -6.32
N TYR A 70 0.51 -13.34 -7.31
CA TYR A 70 -0.90 -12.93 -7.12
C TYR A 70 -1.67 -13.91 -6.22
N LYS A 71 -1.42 -15.21 -6.37
CA LYS A 71 -2.09 -16.26 -5.58
C LYS A 71 -1.83 -16.14 -4.07
N LYS A 72 -0.71 -15.56 -3.65
CA LYS A 72 -0.38 -15.31 -2.24
C LYS A 72 -1.31 -14.28 -1.59
N LEU A 73 -2.06 -13.49 -2.39
CA LEU A 73 -3.00 -12.48 -1.92
C LEU A 73 -4.40 -13.05 -1.62
N HIS A 74 -4.69 -14.32 -1.95
CA HIS A 74 -6.00 -14.91 -1.73
C HIS A 74 -6.52 -14.81 -0.29
N PRO A 75 -5.70 -14.99 0.77
CA PRO A 75 -6.17 -14.78 2.15
C PRO A 75 -6.68 -13.35 2.41
N ILE A 76 -6.03 -12.34 1.80
CA ILE A 76 -6.49 -10.94 1.88
C ILE A 76 -7.81 -10.78 1.12
N PHE A 77 -7.94 -11.32 -0.10
CA PHE A 77 -9.18 -11.25 -0.86
C PHE A 77 -10.35 -11.94 -0.16
N ASN A 78 -10.11 -13.06 0.51
CA ASN A 78 -11.14 -13.76 1.29
C ASN A 78 -11.72 -12.91 2.42
N LYS A 79 -10.92 -12.01 3.00
CA LYS A 79 -11.35 -11.06 4.04
C LYS A 79 -11.95 -9.79 3.46
N LEU A 80 -11.32 -9.17 2.46
CA LEU A 80 -11.78 -7.93 1.83
C LEU A 80 -13.04 -8.12 0.98
N LYS A 81 -13.23 -9.31 0.38
CA LYS A 81 -14.34 -9.66 -0.51
C LYS A 81 -14.60 -8.61 -1.60
N PRO A 82 -13.58 -8.25 -2.41
CA PRO A 82 -13.76 -7.27 -3.47
C PRO A 82 -14.75 -7.78 -4.51
N LYS A 83 -15.68 -6.91 -4.94
CA LYS A 83 -16.59 -7.22 -6.07
C LYS A 83 -15.87 -7.16 -7.41
N ALA A 84 -14.93 -6.24 -7.54
CA ALA A 84 -14.04 -6.10 -8.68
C ALA A 84 -12.74 -5.42 -8.25
N LEU A 85 -11.62 -5.86 -8.80
CA LEU A 85 -10.32 -5.23 -8.59
C LEU A 85 -10.08 -4.14 -9.63
N ILE A 86 -9.49 -3.03 -9.20
CA ILE A 86 -9.01 -1.96 -10.08
C ILE A 86 -7.50 -2.12 -10.23
N ARG A 87 -6.77 -2.15 -9.11
CA ARG A 87 -5.32 -2.33 -9.07
C ARG A 87 -4.90 -2.97 -7.75
N VAL A 88 -3.91 -3.84 -7.81
CA VAL A 88 -3.20 -4.35 -6.63
C VAL A 88 -1.71 -4.18 -6.87
N LYS A 89 -1.06 -3.38 -6.02
CA LYS A 89 0.35 -2.98 -6.18
C LYS A 89 1.07 -3.02 -4.84
N ALA A 90 2.23 -3.69 -4.79
CA ALA A 90 3.16 -3.51 -3.69
C ALA A 90 4.04 -2.27 -3.93
N ASN A 91 4.38 -1.58 -2.85
CA ASN A 91 5.29 -0.46 -2.81
C ASN A 91 6.39 -0.73 -1.79
N MET A 92 7.62 -0.40 -2.13
CA MET A 92 8.77 -0.45 -1.25
C MET A 92 9.48 0.90 -1.27
N TYR A 93 9.58 1.53 -0.10
CA TYR A 93 10.25 2.81 0.10
C TYR A 93 11.57 2.55 0.82
N SER A 94 12.69 2.89 0.19
CA SER A 94 14.02 2.75 0.77
C SER A 94 14.25 3.76 1.90
N ASN A 95 14.96 3.33 2.94
CA ASN A 95 15.50 4.24 3.94
C ASN A 95 16.58 5.11 3.29
N GLN A 96 16.42 6.42 3.40
CA GLN A 96 17.33 7.42 2.85
C GLN A 96 18.05 8.23 3.97
N GLY A 97 18.12 7.67 5.18
CA GLY A 97 18.75 8.32 6.34
C GLY A 97 17.92 9.45 6.96
N ARG A 98 16.80 9.80 6.36
CA ARG A 98 15.84 10.80 6.85
C ARG A 98 14.41 10.41 6.48
N THR A 99 13.44 10.90 7.25
CA THR A 99 12.03 10.79 6.88
C THR A 99 11.72 11.75 5.75
N ILE A 100 11.17 11.23 4.66
CA ILE A 100 10.70 11.99 3.50
C ILE A 100 9.20 11.77 3.40
N GLU A 101 8.43 12.85 3.49
CA GLU A 101 6.99 12.84 3.25
C GLU A 101 6.75 13.15 1.78
N HIS A 102 6.02 12.26 1.08
CA HIS A 102 5.72 12.41 -0.33
C HIS A 102 4.54 13.36 -0.55
N HIS A 103 4.33 13.81 -1.77
CA HIS A 103 3.22 14.68 -2.09
C HIS A 103 1.87 13.98 -1.94
N ALA A 104 0.87 14.74 -1.51
CA ALA A 104 -0.49 14.23 -1.39
C ALA A 104 -1.11 13.99 -2.77
N HIS A 105 -1.81 12.86 -2.93
CA HIS A 105 -2.48 12.46 -4.15
C HIS A 105 -3.77 11.71 -3.87
N THR A 106 -4.55 11.47 -4.90
CA THR A 106 -5.67 10.52 -4.92
C THR A 106 -5.35 9.41 -5.90
N ASP A 107 -5.77 8.17 -5.62
CA ASP A 107 -5.44 7.06 -6.52
C ASP A 107 -6.21 7.13 -7.84
N TYR A 108 -7.50 7.43 -7.79
CA TYR A 108 -8.38 7.59 -8.96
C TYR A 108 -9.41 8.69 -8.71
N PRO A 109 -9.89 9.37 -9.76
CA PRO A 109 -10.84 10.49 -9.64
C PRO A 109 -12.29 10.05 -9.35
N PHE A 110 -12.55 8.75 -9.29
CA PHE A 110 -13.88 8.19 -9.04
C PHE A 110 -13.93 7.47 -7.69
N LYS A 111 -15.14 7.32 -7.14
CA LYS A 111 -15.37 6.69 -5.85
C LYS A 111 -15.11 5.17 -5.92
N HIS A 112 -14.24 4.70 -5.05
CA HIS A 112 -13.89 3.29 -4.87
C HIS A 112 -13.39 3.04 -3.45
N LYS A 113 -13.06 1.80 -3.11
CA LYS A 113 -12.49 1.41 -1.83
C LYS A 113 -10.98 1.26 -1.95
N GLY A 114 -10.27 1.63 -0.88
CA GLY A 114 -8.84 1.42 -0.73
C GLY A 114 -8.54 0.57 0.50
N ALA A 115 -7.53 -0.27 0.37
CA ALA A 115 -6.95 -1.00 1.48
C ALA A 115 -5.43 -0.95 1.35
N LEU A 116 -4.72 -0.68 2.47
CA LEU A 116 -3.27 -0.68 2.53
C LEU A 116 -2.84 -1.70 3.58
N PHE A 117 -2.08 -2.70 3.16
CA PHE A 117 -1.58 -3.77 4.01
C PHE A 117 -0.08 -3.64 4.22
N SER A 118 0.34 -3.46 5.47
CA SER A 118 1.74 -3.28 5.85
C SER A 118 2.43 -4.61 6.09
N LEU A 119 3.61 -4.82 5.48
CA LEU A 119 4.39 -6.06 5.59
C LEU A 119 5.47 -6.01 6.65
N ASN A 120 5.81 -4.82 7.15
CA ASN A 120 6.80 -4.66 8.22
C ASN A 120 6.47 -3.48 9.11
N THR A 121 6.98 -3.53 10.33
CA THR A 121 6.92 -2.43 11.29
C THR A 121 8.09 -1.48 11.05
N CYS A 122 7.79 -0.18 10.99
CA CYS A 122 8.77 0.89 10.95
C CYS A 122 8.12 2.23 11.33
N ASN A 123 8.93 3.27 11.53
CA ASN A 123 8.46 4.62 11.85
C ASN A 123 7.86 5.39 10.66
N GLY A 124 7.89 4.83 9.45
CA GLY A 124 7.20 5.35 8.28
C GLY A 124 5.68 5.22 8.41
N SER A 125 4.93 6.07 7.73
CA SER A 125 3.49 6.21 7.92
C SER A 125 2.74 6.55 6.64
N THR A 126 1.42 6.39 6.70
CA THR A 126 0.49 6.92 5.71
C THR A 126 -0.32 8.03 6.38
N HIS A 127 -0.41 9.16 5.69
CA HIS A 127 -1.09 10.37 6.16
C HIS A 127 -2.38 10.54 5.38
N PHE A 128 -3.43 10.87 6.09
CA PHE A 128 -4.78 11.07 5.56
C PHE A 128 -5.27 12.47 5.92
N LYS A 129 -6.42 12.85 5.37
CA LYS A 129 -7.11 14.09 5.72
C LYS A 129 -7.29 14.22 7.24
N ASP A 130 -7.45 15.46 7.72
CA ASP A 130 -7.63 15.82 9.14
C ASP A 130 -6.43 15.45 10.04
N ASN A 131 -5.22 15.50 9.48
CA ASN A 131 -3.95 15.19 10.15
C ASN A 131 -3.88 13.77 10.76
N ILE A 132 -4.66 12.85 10.22
CA ILE A 132 -4.59 11.44 10.66
C ILE A 132 -3.33 10.83 10.09
N LYS A 133 -2.46 10.36 10.98
CA LYS A 133 -1.21 9.66 10.65
C LYS A 133 -1.27 8.23 11.19
N ILE A 134 -1.09 7.24 10.31
CA ILE A 134 -1.11 5.83 10.69
C ILE A 134 0.24 5.20 10.35
N GLN A 135 0.93 4.75 11.38
CA GLN A 135 2.25 4.13 11.30
C GLN A 135 2.19 2.75 10.65
N SER A 136 3.25 2.39 9.92
CA SER A 136 3.44 1.04 9.40
C SER A 136 3.70 0.07 10.54
N VAL A 137 2.80 -0.90 10.72
CA VAL A 137 2.92 -2.01 11.66
C VAL A 137 2.72 -3.30 10.87
N GLU A 138 3.58 -4.27 11.09
CA GLU A 138 3.51 -5.56 10.44
C GLU A 138 2.11 -6.18 10.59
N ASN A 139 1.59 -6.76 9.49
CA ASN A 139 0.27 -7.39 9.44
C ASN A 139 -0.90 -6.46 9.81
N ARG A 140 -0.73 -5.14 9.57
CA ARG A 140 -1.75 -4.11 9.74
C ARG A 140 -2.46 -3.83 8.42
N MET A 141 -3.78 -3.86 8.44
CA MET A 141 -4.64 -3.40 7.35
C MET A 141 -5.22 -2.03 7.68
N ILE A 142 -5.18 -1.11 6.71
CA ILE A 142 -5.85 0.19 6.77
C ILE A 142 -6.90 0.23 5.65
N LEU A 143 -8.17 0.35 6.01
CA LEU A 143 -9.27 0.55 5.05
C LEU A 143 -9.58 2.04 4.96
N PHE A 144 -9.60 2.60 3.77
CA PHE A 144 -9.77 4.04 3.57
C PHE A 144 -10.46 4.39 2.24
N ASN A 145 -10.77 5.66 2.06
CA ASN A 145 -11.27 6.18 0.79
C ASN A 145 -10.11 6.77 -0.04
N PRO A 146 -9.60 6.07 -1.05
CA PRO A 146 -8.43 6.51 -1.82
C PRO A 146 -8.76 7.62 -2.85
N SER A 147 -10.04 8.02 -2.96
CA SER A 147 -10.45 9.22 -3.71
C SER A 147 -10.28 10.51 -2.91
N LEU A 148 -9.85 10.41 -1.63
CA LEU A 148 -9.46 11.55 -0.80
C LEU A 148 -7.94 11.68 -0.77
N PRO A 149 -7.40 12.91 -0.64
CA PRO A 149 -5.97 13.14 -0.57
C PRO A 149 -5.32 12.35 0.58
N HIS A 150 -4.24 11.66 0.25
CA HIS A 150 -3.40 10.93 1.19
C HIS A 150 -1.96 10.89 0.66
N HIS A 151 -1.00 10.64 1.55
CA HIS A 151 0.40 10.49 1.16
C HIS A 151 1.13 9.52 2.07
N SER A 152 2.28 9.06 1.62
CA SER A 152 3.16 8.16 2.35
C SER A 152 4.43 8.89 2.81
N SER A 153 5.14 8.27 3.75
CA SER A 153 6.51 8.65 4.09
C SER A 153 7.46 7.46 3.97
N THR A 154 8.76 7.74 3.84
CA THR A 154 9.83 6.76 4.06
C THR A 154 9.93 6.40 5.55
N CYS A 155 10.89 5.55 5.92
CA CYS A 155 11.25 5.25 7.30
C CYS A 155 12.75 5.45 7.53
N THR A 156 13.17 5.47 8.82
CA THR A 156 14.56 5.63 9.22
C THR A 156 15.07 4.54 10.17
N ASP A 157 14.17 3.72 10.70
CA ASP A 157 14.43 2.67 11.68
C ASP A 157 14.39 1.24 11.11
N ALA A 158 14.14 1.12 9.81
CA ALA A 158 14.21 -0.12 9.05
C ALA A 158 14.86 0.14 7.69
N PRO A 159 15.44 -0.88 7.02
CA PRO A 159 16.03 -0.72 5.69
C PRO A 159 15.03 -0.24 4.64
N VAL A 160 13.80 -0.75 4.74
CA VAL A 160 12.70 -0.43 3.81
C VAL A 160 11.37 -0.40 4.55
N ARG A 161 10.41 0.34 3.99
CA ARG A 161 8.98 0.25 4.31
C ARG A 161 8.26 -0.42 3.16
N VAL A 162 7.56 -1.53 3.43
CA VAL A 162 6.85 -2.31 2.40
C VAL A 162 5.36 -2.40 2.72
N ASN A 163 4.53 -2.11 1.73
CA ASN A 163 3.08 -2.29 1.83
C ASN A 163 2.48 -2.76 0.49
N ILE A 164 1.26 -3.27 0.55
CA ILE A 164 0.45 -3.60 -0.62
C ILE A 164 -0.80 -2.74 -0.60
N VAL A 165 -1.07 -2.06 -1.70
CA VAL A 165 -2.27 -1.21 -1.90
C VAL A 165 -3.24 -1.93 -2.81
N PHE A 166 -4.51 -1.97 -2.39
CA PHE A 166 -5.63 -2.54 -3.10
C PHE A 166 -6.62 -1.43 -3.42
N ASN A 167 -6.92 -1.26 -4.70
CA ASN A 167 -8.02 -0.41 -5.18
C ASN A 167 -9.11 -1.33 -5.75
N TYR A 168 -10.35 -1.21 -5.25
CA TYR A 168 -11.41 -2.16 -5.57
C TYR A 168 -12.82 -1.59 -5.34
N PHE A 169 -13.84 -2.30 -5.84
CA PHE A 169 -15.25 -2.06 -5.57
C PHE A 169 -15.89 -3.05 -4.62
#